data_611e12342cd3855795d6c924021e3fe4
#
_entry.id   611e12342cd3855795d6c924021e3fe4
#
_cell.length_a   1.000
_cell.length_b   1.000
_cell.length_c   1.000
_cell.angle_alpha   90.00
_cell.angle_beta   90.00
_cell.angle_gamma   90.00
#
_symmetry.space_group_name_H-M   'P 1'
#
loop_
_entity.id
_entity.type
_entity.pdbx_description
1 polymer ?
#
loop_
_entity_poly.entity_id
_entity_poly.type
_entity_poly.pdbx_seq_one_letter_code
_entity_poly.pdbx_strand_id
1 'polypeptide(L)'
;MDHATPRYLHAKESVDERARSRRVRDLLLDTLPEDPRVVDLGCGTAVTVSNLRRWGVERGRYRGIDAAAPIVAHARATRPTICRRAGATVAEDPAGWRVDDLDCRLRVGDALALAREQFPDGADLVVAQAFLDLVDVDDALAVV
;
A
#
# COMPACT_ATOMS: atom_id res chain seq x y z
N MET A 1 13.59 18.10 -2.11
CA MET A 1 13.16 17.27 -0.98
C MET A 1 13.29 15.81 -1.37
N ASP A 2 13.86 14.98 -0.51
CA ASP A 2 14.02 13.56 -0.76
C ASP A 2 12.78 12.81 -0.31
N HIS A 3 11.93 12.40 -1.25
CA HIS A 3 10.71 11.66 -1.01
C HIS A 3 10.95 10.22 -0.56
N ALA A 4 12.20 9.73 -0.66
CA ALA A 4 12.57 8.38 -0.29
C ALA A 4 13.05 8.23 1.16
N THR A 5 13.09 9.30 1.95
CA THR A 5 13.46 9.18 3.37
C THR A 5 12.30 8.69 4.22
N PRO A 6 12.52 7.72 5.15
CA PRO A 6 11.46 7.23 6.02
C PRO A 6 10.78 8.32 6.84
N ARG A 7 11.56 9.27 7.38
CA ARG A 7 11.05 10.38 8.18
C ARG A 7 10.06 11.25 7.41
N TYR A 8 10.38 11.58 6.17
CA TYR A 8 9.50 12.36 5.31
C TYR A 8 8.19 11.60 5.04
N LEU A 9 8.28 10.33 4.69
CA LEU A 9 7.10 9.51 4.38
C LEU A 9 6.18 9.33 5.58
N HIS A 10 6.70 9.16 6.79
CA HIS A 10 5.87 9.08 7.99
C HIS A 10 5.14 10.40 8.30
N ALA A 11 5.80 11.54 8.10
CA ALA A 11 5.16 12.83 8.24
C ALA A 11 4.03 13.02 7.22
N LYS A 12 4.24 12.57 5.98
CA LYS A 12 3.23 12.62 4.91
C LYS A 12 2.02 11.73 5.19
N GLU A 13 2.18 10.59 5.83
CA GLU A 13 1.07 9.72 6.24
C GLU A 13 -0.03 10.51 6.96
N SER A 14 0.35 11.31 7.96
CA SER A 14 -0.61 12.09 8.74
C SER A 14 -1.35 13.12 7.90
N VAL A 15 -0.66 13.79 6.97
CA VAL A 15 -1.26 14.79 6.09
C VAL A 15 -2.20 14.14 5.08
N ASP A 16 -1.76 13.08 4.42
CA ASP A 16 -2.55 12.37 3.41
C ASP A 16 -3.84 11.81 4.02
N GLU A 17 -3.77 11.28 5.22
CA GLU A 17 -4.94 10.75 5.92
C GLU A 17 -5.98 11.85 6.21
N ARG A 18 -5.55 13.03 6.66
CA ARG A 18 -6.45 14.16 6.93
C ARG A 18 -7.12 14.67 5.65
N ALA A 19 -6.40 14.68 4.55
CA ALA A 19 -6.89 15.17 3.26
C ALA A 19 -7.88 14.20 2.61
N ARG A 20 -7.93 12.95 3.06
CA ARG A 20 -8.76 11.92 2.44
C ARG A 20 -10.23 12.11 2.75
N SER A 21 -11.05 12.23 1.70
CA SER A 21 -12.49 12.41 1.83
C SER A 21 -13.17 11.15 2.38
N ARG A 22 -14.03 11.32 3.40
CA ARG A 22 -14.90 10.25 3.89
C ARG A 22 -15.75 9.64 2.79
N ARG A 23 -16.27 10.47 1.92
CA ARG A 23 -17.14 10.03 0.82
C ARG A 23 -16.40 9.08 -0.13
N VAL A 24 -15.15 9.43 -0.49
CA VAL A 24 -14.32 8.59 -1.34
C VAL A 24 -14.05 7.26 -0.66
N ARG A 25 -13.70 7.28 0.61
CA ARG A 25 -13.50 6.08 1.41
C ARG A 25 -14.73 5.19 1.44
N ASP A 26 -15.89 5.77 1.75
CA ASP A 26 -17.15 5.02 1.87
C ASP A 26 -17.54 4.40 0.52
N LEU A 27 -17.41 5.16 -0.57
CA LEU A 27 -17.65 4.65 -1.91
C LEU A 27 -16.72 3.49 -2.26
N LEU A 28 -15.45 3.60 -1.91
CA LEU A 28 -14.44 2.57 -2.14
C LEU A 28 -14.80 1.29 -1.38
N LEU A 29 -15.17 1.40 -0.11
CA LEU A 29 -15.57 0.26 0.71
C LEU A 29 -16.83 -0.42 0.19
N ASP A 30 -17.78 0.35 -0.33
CA ASP A 30 -19.02 -0.18 -0.92
C ASP A 30 -18.76 -0.97 -2.22
N THR A 31 -17.69 -0.65 -2.94
CA THR A 31 -17.37 -1.28 -4.23
C THR A 31 -16.37 -2.43 -4.14
N LEU A 32 -15.55 -2.49 -3.08
CA LEU A 32 -14.56 -3.56 -2.93
C LEU A 32 -15.23 -4.90 -2.61
N PRO A 33 -14.73 -6.00 -3.21
CA PRO A 33 -15.15 -7.34 -2.80
C PRO A 33 -14.68 -7.63 -1.36
N GLU A 34 -15.21 -8.69 -0.77
CA GLU A 34 -14.86 -9.10 0.59
C GLU A 34 -13.38 -9.46 0.76
N ASP A 35 -12.75 -9.97 -0.29
CA ASP A 35 -11.35 -10.42 -0.32
C ASP A 35 -10.58 -9.67 -1.42
N PRO A 36 -10.36 -8.35 -1.26
CA PRO A 36 -9.84 -7.52 -2.34
C PRO A 36 -8.37 -7.78 -2.66
N ARG A 37 -8.03 -7.60 -3.93
CA ARG A 37 -6.66 -7.59 -4.44
C ARG A 37 -6.23 -6.13 -4.61
N VAL A 38 -5.23 -5.71 -3.83
CA VAL A 38 -4.77 -4.31 -3.79
C VAL A 38 -3.33 -4.22 -4.28
N VAL A 39 -3.09 -3.36 -5.26
CA VAL A 39 -1.75 -2.99 -5.72
C VAL A 39 -1.49 -1.54 -5.33
N ASP A 40 -0.34 -1.30 -4.69
CA ASP A 40 0.06 0.02 -4.21
C ASP A 40 1.34 0.45 -4.93
N LEU A 41 1.18 1.38 -5.87
CA LEU A 41 2.26 1.90 -6.70
C LEU A 41 3.01 3.00 -5.96
N GLY A 42 4.32 2.82 -5.77
CA GLY A 42 5.11 3.72 -4.94
C GLY A 42 4.66 3.64 -3.47
N CYS A 43 4.66 2.44 -2.91
CA CYS A 43 4.03 2.14 -1.62
C CYS A 43 4.71 2.81 -0.42
N GLY A 44 5.96 3.27 -0.57
CA GLY A 44 6.70 3.91 0.53
C GLY A 44 6.76 3.03 1.76
N THR A 45 6.28 3.54 2.89
CA THR A 45 6.27 2.82 4.17
C THR A 45 5.07 1.90 4.36
N ALA A 46 4.34 1.61 3.28
CA ALA A 46 3.16 0.74 3.28
C ALA A 46 2.02 1.25 4.18
N VAL A 47 1.83 2.56 4.25
CA VAL A 47 0.76 3.18 5.05
C VAL A 47 -0.63 2.70 4.64
N THR A 48 -0.80 2.33 3.38
CA THR A 48 -2.06 1.81 2.85
C THR A 48 -2.55 0.60 3.64
N VAL A 49 -1.66 -0.26 4.12
CA VAL A 49 -2.02 -1.42 4.97
C VAL A 49 -2.75 -0.95 6.23
N SER A 50 -2.20 0.05 6.91
CA SER A 50 -2.82 0.62 8.12
C SER A 50 -4.15 1.30 7.81
N ASN A 51 -4.24 1.99 6.67
CA ASN A 51 -5.46 2.66 6.25
C ASN A 51 -6.57 1.65 5.90
N LEU A 52 -6.25 0.61 5.15
CA LEU A 52 -7.21 -0.45 4.80
C LEU A 52 -7.80 -1.06 6.06
N ARG A 53 -6.95 -1.40 7.03
CA ARG A 53 -7.42 -1.97 8.29
C ARG A 53 -8.31 -0.99 9.06
N ARG A 54 -7.91 0.27 9.13
CA ARG A 54 -8.68 1.33 9.82
C ARG A 54 -10.05 1.53 9.17
N TRP A 55 -10.17 1.30 7.88
CA TRP A 55 -11.43 1.38 7.15
C TRP A 55 -12.27 0.11 7.22
N GLY A 56 -11.79 -0.94 7.87
CA GLY A 56 -12.50 -2.20 8.03
C GLY A 56 -12.18 -3.28 7.01
N VAL A 57 -11.16 -3.09 6.18
CA VAL A 57 -10.65 -4.13 5.27
C VAL A 57 -9.69 -5.01 6.06
N GLU A 58 -10.17 -6.18 6.50
CA GLU A 58 -9.42 -7.08 7.39
C GLU A 58 -8.92 -8.33 6.69
N ARG A 59 -9.19 -8.49 5.40
CA ARG A 59 -8.78 -9.64 4.61
C ARG A 59 -8.47 -9.23 3.18
N GLY A 60 -7.79 -10.08 2.44
CA GLY A 60 -7.41 -9.84 1.07
C GLY A 60 -5.92 -9.98 0.82
N ARG A 61 -5.47 -9.43 -0.28
CA ARG A 61 -4.07 -9.44 -0.70
C ARG A 61 -3.61 -8.04 -1.04
N TYR A 62 -2.55 -7.60 -0.36
CA TYR A 62 -1.90 -6.32 -0.59
C TYR A 62 -0.51 -6.55 -1.19
N ARG A 63 -0.23 -5.85 -2.29
CA ARG A 63 1.06 -5.89 -2.97
C ARG A 63 1.56 -4.47 -3.16
N GLY A 64 2.60 -4.11 -2.40
CA GLY A 64 3.24 -2.80 -2.50
C GLY A 64 4.52 -2.88 -3.32
N ILE A 65 4.77 -1.88 -4.16
CA ILE A 65 5.95 -1.79 -5.00
C ILE A 65 6.58 -0.41 -4.83
N ASP A 66 7.88 -0.38 -4.58
CA ASP A 66 8.63 0.88 -4.51
C ASP A 66 10.04 0.68 -5.07
N ALA A 67 10.55 1.68 -5.78
CA ALA A 67 11.89 1.62 -6.38
C ALA A 67 13.00 1.80 -5.33
N ALA A 68 12.69 2.40 -4.18
CA ALA A 68 13.66 2.70 -3.13
C ALA A 68 13.85 1.52 -2.18
N ALA A 69 14.86 0.68 -2.42
CA ALA A 69 15.14 -0.49 -1.60
C ALA A 69 15.24 -0.19 -0.09
N PRO A 70 15.90 0.91 0.36
CA PRO A 70 15.93 1.24 1.80
C PRO A 70 14.55 1.51 2.39
N ILE A 71 13.64 2.09 1.62
CA ILE A 71 12.27 2.38 2.07
C ILE A 71 11.48 1.07 2.21
N VAL A 72 11.60 0.17 1.25
CA VAL A 72 10.95 -1.15 1.33
C VAL A 72 11.47 -1.93 2.53
N ALA A 73 12.78 -1.93 2.77
CA ALA A 73 13.36 -2.59 3.93
C ALA A 73 12.85 -1.99 5.25
N HIS A 74 12.73 -0.67 5.32
CA HIS A 74 12.16 0.03 6.47
C HIS A 74 10.69 -0.34 6.69
N ALA A 75 9.89 -0.36 5.62
CA ALA A 75 8.48 -0.74 5.68
C ALA A 75 8.31 -2.17 6.23
N ARG A 76 9.10 -3.12 5.72
CA ARG A 76 9.09 -4.51 6.22
C ARG A 76 9.46 -4.62 7.70
N ALA A 77 10.40 -3.79 8.15
CA ALA A 77 10.85 -3.80 9.54
C ALA A 77 9.85 -3.14 10.49
N THR A 78 9.10 -2.13 10.05
CA THR A 78 8.32 -1.27 10.94
C THR A 78 6.82 -1.42 10.81
N ARG A 79 6.28 -1.67 9.63
CA ARG A 79 4.82 -1.73 9.43
C ARG A 79 4.14 -2.83 10.23
N PRO A 80 4.68 -4.05 10.33
CA PRO A 80 4.12 -5.08 11.21
C PRO A 80 3.98 -4.62 12.66
N THR A 81 5.00 -3.97 13.20
CA THR A 81 4.99 -3.46 14.57
C THR A 81 3.94 -2.36 14.77
N ILE A 82 3.82 -1.45 13.80
CA ILE A 82 2.79 -0.39 13.84
C ILE A 82 1.40 -1.01 13.88
N CYS A 83 1.16 -2.02 13.05
CA CYS A 83 -0.13 -2.72 13.02
C CYS A 83 -0.42 -3.45 14.35
N ARG A 84 0.57 -4.10 14.96
CA ARG A 84 0.41 -4.73 16.28
C ARG A 84 0.03 -3.72 17.35
N ARG A 85 0.70 -2.57 17.36
CA ARG A 85 0.40 -1.49 18.32
C ARG A 85 -0.99 -0.91 18.13
N ALA A 86 -1.53 -0.99 16.91
CA ALA A 86 -2.89 -0.59 16.60
C ALA A 86 -3.92 -1.69 16.90
N GLY A 87 -3.52 -2.81 17.49
CA GLY A 87 -4.41 -3.89 17.91
C GLY A 87 -4.61 -5.02 16.90
N ALA A 88 -3.86 -5.04 15.80
CA ALA A 88 -3.97 -6.12 14.81
C ALA A 88 -3.26 -7.40 15.28
N THR A 89 -3.77 -8.53 14.82
CA THR A 89 -3.04 -9.80 14.87
C THR A 89 -2.08 -9.83 13.69
N VAL A 90 -0.78 -9.99 13.96
CA VAL A 90 0.26 -9.95 12.92
C VAL A 90 1.15 -11.18 12.99
N ALA A 91 1.33 -11.83 11.85
CA ALA A 91 2.28 -12.91 11.64
C ALA A 91 3.27 -12.51 10.54
N GLU A 92 4.54 -12.88 10.70
CA GLU A 92 5.59 -12.57 9.73
C GLU A 92 6.20 -13.85 9.18
N ASP A 93 6.56 -13.82 7.89
CA ASP A 93 7.31 -14.88 7.22
C ASP A 93 8.36 -14.25 6.28
N PRO A 94 9.25 -15.06 5.64
CA PRO A 94 10.27 -14.51 4.74
C PRO A 94 9.73 -13.75 3.52
N ALA A 95 8.49 -14.03 3.09
CA ALA A 95 7.88 -13.40 1.92
C ALA A 95 7.17 -12.08 2.26
N GLY A 96 6.78 -11.87 3.53
CA GLY A 96 6.03 -10.68 3.94
C GLY A 96 5.43 -10.83 5.33
N TRP A 97 4.24 -10.30 5.50
CA TRP A 97 3.51 -10.42 6.77
C TRP A 97 2.01 -10.48 6.52
N ARG A 98 1.30 -10.92 7.53
CA ARG A 98 -0.16 -10.93 7.51
C ARG A 98 -0.68 -10.05 8.65
N VAL A 99 -1.61 -9.17 8.32
CA VAL A 99 -2.29 -8.31 9.29
C VAL A 99 -3.76 -8.73 9.32
N ASP A 100 -4.20 -9.32 10.42
CA ASP A 100 -5.46 -10.05 10.50
C ASP A 100 -5.49 -11.10 9.36
N ASP A 101 -6.39 -11.01 8.38
CA ASP A 101 -6.39 -11.90 7.21
C ASP A 101 -5.95 -11.21 5.91
N LEU A 102 -5.26 -10.06 6.01
CA LEU A 102 -4.68 -9.35 4.88
C LEU A 102 -3.24 -9.81 4.65
N ASP A 103 -2.99 -10.48 3.53
CA ASP A 103 -1.67 -10.96 3.12
C ASP A 103 -0.87 -9.83 2.46
N CYS A 104 0.20 -9.39 3.10
CA CYS A 104 0.98 -8.22 2.68
C CYS A 104 2.35 -8.63 2.17
N ARG A 105 2.68 -8.19 0.96
CA ARG A 105 4.01 -8.41 0.36
C ARG A 105 4.49 -7.14 -0.30
N LEU A 106 5.80 -6.89 -0.21
CA LEU A 106 6.44 -5.74 -0.83
C LEU A 106 7.50 -6.20 -1.84
N ARG A 107 7.65 -5.43 -2.91
CA ARG A 107 8.69 -5.65 -3.91
C ARG A 107 9.44 -4.35 -4.20
N VAL A 108 10.75 -4.48 -4.39
CA VAL A 108 11.61 -3.39 -4.86
C VAL A 108 11.67 -3.44 -6.37
N GLY A 109 11.41 -2.33 -7.03
CA GLY A 109 11.54 -2.21 -8.46
C GLY A 109 10.66 -1.12 -9.06
N ASP A 110 10.58 -1.12 -10.39
CA ASP A 110 9.73 -0.21 -11.12
C ASP A 110 8.26 -0.62 -10.93
N ALA A 111 7.47 0.28 -10.34
CA ALA A 111 6.08 -0.01 -10.03
C ALA A 111 5.24 -0.29 -11.27
N LEU A 112 5.46 0.44 -12.36
CA LEU A 112 4.72 0.25 -13.60
C LEU A 112 5.07 -1.09 -14.26
N ALA A 113 6.35 -1.49 -14.22
CA ALA A 113 6.79 -2.76 -14.79
C ALA A 113 6.28 -3.96 -13.99
N LEU A 114 6.24 -3.86 -12.65
CA LEU A 114 5.91 -4.98 -11.77
C LEU A 114 4.42 -5.10 -11.43
N ALA A 115 3.64 -4.03 -11.61
CA ALA A 115 2.24 -4.01 -11.17
C ALA A 115 1.39 -5.12 -11.75
N ARG A 116 1.53 -5.38 -13.05
CA ARG A 116 0.75 -6.40 -13.76
C ARG A 116 1.08 -7.83 -13.32
N GLU A 117 2.31 -8.04 -12.84
CA GLU A 117 2.75 -9.36 -12.39
C GLU A 117 2.12 -9.76 -11.06
N GLN A 118 1.64 -8.77 -10.26
CA GLN A 118 1.11 -9.04 -8.94
C GLN A 118 -0.22 -9.78 -8.98
N PHE A 119 -1.08 -9.38 -9.91
CA PHE A 119 -2.39 -9.99 -10.10
C PHE A 119 -2.68 -10.09 -11.60
N PRO A 120 -2.28 -11.20 -12.25
CA PRO A 120 -2.48 -11.37 -13.70
C PRO A 120 -3.94 -11.22 -14.15
N ASP A 121 -4.88 -11.58 -13.29
CA ASP A 121 -6.31 -11.46 -13.56
C ASP A 121 -6.90 -10.10 -13.15
N GLY A 122 -6.04 -9.16 -12.78
CA GLY A 122 -6.43 -7.80 -12.39
C GLY A 122 -6.50 -7.58 -10.89
N ALA A 123 -6.35 -6.31 -10.49
CA ALA A 123 -6.52 -5.86 -9.11
C ALA A 123 -7.92 -5.27 -8.94
N ASP A 124 -8.44 -5.31 -7.72
CA ASP A 124 -9.71 -4.68 -7.37
C ASP A 124 -9.51 -3.21 -6.98
N LEU A 125 -8.32 -2.88 -6.49
CA LEU A 125 -7.92 -1.52 -6.13
C LEU A 125 -6.48 -1.27 -6.52
N VAL A 126 -6.24 -0.15 -7.20
CA VAL A 126 -4.90 0.37 -7.47
C VAL A 126 -4.74 1.68 -6.69
N VAL A 127 -3.74 1.72 -5.82
CA VAL A 127 -3.41 2.91 -5.03
C VAL A 127 -2.15 3.55 -5.63
N ALA A 128 -2.19 4.86 -5.84
CA ALA A 128 -1.08 5.60 -6.43
C ALA A 128 -0.92 6.97 -5.74
N GLN A 129 -0.87 6.98 -4.42
CA GLN A 129 -0.73 8.20 -3.63
C GLN A 129 0.63 8.84 -3.91
N ALA A 130 0.63 10.13 -4.30
CA ALA A 130 1.85 10.89 -4.63
C ALA A 130 2.74 10.24 -5.71
N PHE A 131 2.46 9.03 -6.17
CA PHE A 131 3.24 8.32 -7.19
C PHE A 131 3.14 9.01 -8.55
N LEU A 132 1.96 9.50 -8.91
CA LEU A 132 1.72 10.15 -10.20
C LEU A 132 2.51 11.45 -10.37
N ASP A 133 2.98 12.06 -9.29
CA ASP A 133 3.86 13.23 -9.33
C ASP A 133 5.29 12.90 -9.78
N LEU A 134 5.67 11.61 -9.77
CA LEU A 134 7.03 11.13 -10.00
C LEU A 134 7.18 10.37 -11.32
N VAL A 135 6.08 10.09 -12.04
CA VAL A 135 6.08 9.28 -13.26
C VAL A 135 5.24 9.94 -14.35
N ASP A 136 5.37 9.44 -15.58
CA ASP A 136 4.50 9.82 -16.67
C ASP A 136 3.08 9.30 -16.41
N VAL A 137 2.10 10.20 -16.46
CA VAL A 137 0.70 9.87 -16.16
C VAL A 137 0.11 8.88 -17.16
N ASP A 138 0.46 9.01 -18.43
CA ASP A 138 -0.06 8.10 -19.46
C ASP A 138 0.48 6.67 -19.23
N ASP A 139 1.75 6.53 -18.88
CA ASP A 139 2.34 5.25 -18.52
C ASP A 139 1.68 4.65 -17.27
N ALA A 140 1.41 5.48 -16.27
CA ALA A 140 0.73 5.04 -15.05
C ALA A 140 -0.70 4.56 -15.34
N LEU A 141 -1.45 5.30 -16.17
CA LEU A 141 -2.83 4.93 -16.52
C LEU A 141 -2.91 3.66 -17.37
N ALA A 142 -1.86 3.32 -18.10
CA ALA A 142 -1.82 2.09 -18.89
C ALA A 142 -1.77 0.81 -18.04
N VAL A 143 -1.48 0.92 -16.73
CA VAL A 143 -1.41 -0.20 -15.77
C VAL A 143 -2.74 -0.46 -15.09
N VAL A 144 -3.60 0.52 -15.07
CA VAL A 144 -4.94 0.45 -14.47
C VAL A 144 -5.98 -0.18 -15.43
#